data_e3cea5c52b1733740e11704c840609ed
#
_entry.id   e3cea5c52b1733740e11704c840609ed
#
_cell.length_a   1.000
_cell.length_b   1.000
_cell.length_c   1.000
_cell.angle_alpha   90.00
_cell.angle_beta   90.00
_cell.angle_gamma   90.00
#
_symmetry.space_group_name_H-M   'P 1'
#
loop_
_entity.id
_entity.type
_entity.pdbx_description
1 polymer ?
#
loop_
_entity_poly.entity_id
_entity_poly.type
_entity_poly.pdbx_seq_one_letter_code
_entity_poly.pdbx_strand_id
1 'polypeptide(L)'
;DSLAKAHRVKLVVTQPDKPKGRGQKLAMPPVKEKALELGLPVAQPESLKSPEFHKLIEEQKADLLVVVAFRILPATLFPLSRMGAVNIHGSLLPKYRGAAPIQWAVANGDSETGVTIFQLDAEVDHGKILAQEKTAIGPEETAGELFARLSVMGRDLLLRTLKDLETGIAVPKEQDHLHATPAPKLKKEDGAIDWKLSATVLHNRIRGFNPYPLCHTTEKESGRVLRIHRASVVAGEAPTEPGVLYLDAAQHPLISAGNGSLRLLEVQWEGKPKISGIDFVNGLRGAEGFRFG
;
A
#
# COMPACT_ATOMS: atom_id res chain seq x y z
N ASP A 1 3.86 -19.64 -3.09
CA ASP A 1 5.02 -20.56 -3.15
C ASP A 1 5.43 -21.08 -1.77
N SER A 2 5.80 -20.19 -0.86
CA SER A 2 6.41 -20.56 0.43
C SER A 2 5.47 -21.40 1.29
N LEU A 3 4.19 -21.02 1.38
CA LEU A 3 3.17 -21.80 2.09
C LEU A 3 2.99 -23.19 1.48
N ALA A 4 2.94 -23.30 0.15
CA ALA A 4 2.76 -24.59 -0.53
C ALA A 4 3.96 -25.54 -0.38
N LYS A 5 5.16 -24.98 -0.08
CA LYS A 5 6.35 -25.79 0.22
C LYS A 5 6.41 -26.26 1.67
N ALA A 6 5.86 -25.46 2.60
CA ALA A 6 5.95 -25.73 4.04
C ALA A 6 4.71 -26.43 4.59
N HIS A 7 3.55 -26.25 3.98
CA HIS A 7 2.26 -26.72 4.48
C HIS A 7 1.40 -27.30 3.33
N ARG A 8 0.41 -28.11 3.68
CA ARG A 8 -0.58 -28.60 2.73
C ARG A 8 -1.65 -27.55 2.45
N VAL A 9 -1.49 -26.78 1.37
CA VAL A 9 -2.51 -25.84 0.91
C VAL A 9 -3.66 -26.63 0.27
N LYS A 10 -4.84 -26.60 0.89
CA LYS A 10 -6.02 -27.34 0.42
C LYS A 10 -6.83 -26.59 -0.62
N LEU A 11 -6.89 -25.26 -0.50
CA LEU A 11 -7.66 -24.40 -1.37
C LEU A 11 -7.05 -23.00 -1.40
N VAL A 12 -7.00 -22.39 -2.56
CA VAL A 12 -6.65 -20.96 -2.75
C VAL A 12 -7.92 -20.21 -3.14
N VAL A 13 -8.28 -19.21 -2.33
CA VAL A 13 -9.44 -18.36 -2.60
C VAL A 13 -8.95 -17.00 -3.09
N THR A 14 -9.45 -16.55 -4.23
CA THR A 14 -9.07 -15.24 -4.80
C THR A 14 -10.26 -14.54 -5.44
N GLN A 15 -10.05 -13.31 -5.90
CA GLN A 15 -11.08 -12.55 -6.60
C GLN A 15 -11.39 -13.17 -7.97
N PRO A 16 -12.63 -13.00 -8.50
CA PRO A 16 -12.94 -13.34 -9.87
C PRO A 16 -12.01 -12.67 -10.88
N ASP A 17 -11.85 -13.28 -12.04
CA ASP A 17 -11.11 -12.70 -13.16
C ASP A 17 -11.78 -11.38 -13.58
N LYS A 18 -10.98 -10.37 -13.90
CA LYS A 18 -11.48 -9.03 -14.24
C LYS A 18 -10.92 -8.56 -15.58
N PRO A 19 -11.70 -7.80 -16.36
CA PRO A 19 -11.18 -7.14 -17.53
C PRO A 19 -9.99 -6.22 -17.19
N LYS A 20 -8.88 -6.31 -17.95
CA LYS A 20 -7.67 -5.51 -17.76
C LYS A 20 -7.17 -4.94 -19.08
N GLY A 21 -6.65 -3.71 -19.02
CA GLY A 21 -6.05 -3.03 -20.17
C GLY A 21 -7.03 -2.45 -21.19
N ARG A 22 -6.50 -1.82 -22.24
CA ARG A 22 -7.29 -1.12 -23.28
C ARG A 22 -8.21 -2.05 -24.12
N GLY A 23 -7.95 -3.35 -24.11
CA GLY A 23 -8.76 -4.36 -24.83
C GLY A 23 -9.74 -5.12 -23.95
N GLN A 24 -9.89 -4.78 -22.66
CA GLN A 24 -10.77 -5.44 -21.69
C GLN A 24 -10.69 -6.98 -21.69
N LYS A 25 -9.52 -7.56 -22.01
CA LYS A 25 -9.32 -9.00 -21.92
C LYS A 25 -9.37 -9.44 -20.46
N LEU A 26 -10.09 -10.53 -20.19
CA LEU A 26 -10.13 -11.13 -18.85
C LEU A 26 -8.71 -11.51 -18.43
N ALA A 27 -8.26 -10.94 -17.31
CA ALA A 27 -6.98 -11.25 -16.70
C ALA A 27 -7.20 -11.97 -15.37
N MET A 28 -6.45 -13.05 -15.18
CA MET A 28 -6.45 -13.78 -13.92
C MET A 28 -5.73 -12.94 -12.85
N PRO A 29 -6.17 -13.00 -11.59
CA PRO A 29 -5.37 -12.50 -10.47
C PRO A 29 -4.03 -13.25 -10.39
N PRO A 30 -2.91 -12.59 -10.08
CA PRO A 30 -1.59 -13.25 -9.97
C PRO A 30 -1.57 -14.43 -9.00
N VAL A 31 -2.40 -14.39 -7.95
CA VAL A 31 -2.56 -15.49 -7.00
C VAL A 31 -3.19 -16.73 -7.66
N LYS A 32 -4.16 -16.55 -8.58
CA LYS A 32 -4.75 -17.64 -9.34
C LYS A 32 -3.73 -18.25 -10.30
N GLU A 33 -3.05 -17.41 -11.07
CA GLU A 33 -2.00 -17.89 -11.99
C GLU A 33 -0.99 -18.77 -11.26
N LYS A 34 -0.51 -18.28 -10.09
CA LYS A 34 0.47 -19.02 -9.30
C LYS A 34 -0.09 -20.31 -8.66
N ALA A 35 -1.34 -20.28 -8.23
CA ALA A 35 -2.00 -21.47 -7.69
C ALA A 35 -2.13 -22.59 -8.76
N LEU A 36 -2.51 -22.22 -9.98
CA LEU A 36 -2.61 -23.16 -11.11
C LEU A 36 -1.25 -23.74 -11.50
N GLU A 37 -0.18 -22.92 -11.55
CA GLU A 37 1.19 -23.40 -11.77
C GLU A 37 1.63 -24.43 -10.71
N LEU A 38 1.14 -24.30 -9.49
CA LEU A 38 1.45 -25.20 -8.38
C LEU A 38 0.48 -26.39 -8.30
N GLY A 39 -0.48 -26.51 -9.21
CA GLY A 39 -1.50 -27.57 -9.19
C GLY A 39 -2.46 -27.48 -7.99
N LEU A 40 -2.64 -26.29 -7.41
CA LEU A 40 -3.50 -26.09 -6.24
C LEU A 40 -4.95 -25.81 -6.67
N PRO A 41 -5.94 -26.35 -5.94
CA PRO A 41 -7.34 -26.00 -6.17
C PRO A 41 -7.60 -24.50 -5.96
N VAL A 42 -8.40 -23.89 -6.84
CA VAL A 42 -8.74 -22.47 -6.80
C VAL A 42 -10.25 -22.27 -6.74
N ALA A 43 -10.69 -21.37 -5.86
CA ALA A 43 -12.07 -20.89 -5.81
C ALA A 43 -12.12 -19.37 -5.98
N GLN A 44 -13.11 -18.90 -6.74
CA GLN A 44 -13.34 -17.48 -7.01
C GLN A 44 -14.79 -17.10 -6.70
N PRO A 45 -15.21 -17.10 -5.42
CA PRO A 45 -16.58 -16.81 -5.05
C PRO A 45 -16.93 -15.33 -5.34
N GLU A 46 -18.10 -15.11 -5.92
CA GLU A 46 -18.65 -13.76 -6.07
C GLU A 46 -19.00 -13.17 -4.69
N SER A 47 -19.63 -13.98 -3.84
CA SER A 47 -19.96 -13.62 -2.46
C SER A 47 -19.29 -14.54 -1.45
N LEU A 48 -18.58 -13.95 -0.47
CA LEU A 48 -18.02 -14.68 0.66
C LEU A 48 -19.07 -15.06 1.71
N LYS A 49 -20.30 -14.56 1.56
CA LYS A 49 -21.43 -14.83 2.47
C LYS A 49 -22.38 -15.91 1.93
N SER A 50 -22.11 -16.44 0.74
CA SER A 50 -23.00 -17.45 0.15
C SER A 50 -22.92 -18.78 0.91
N PRO A 51 -24.03 -19.52 1.06
CA PRO A 51 -24.04 -20.85 1.68
C PRO A 51 -23.12 -21.83 0.99
N GLU A 52 -23.02 -21.76 -0.33
CA GLU A 52 -22.16 -22.62 -1.16
C GLU A 52 -20.68 -22.41 -0.82
N PHE A 53 -20.27 -21.15 -0.61
CA PHE A 53 -18.92 -20.84 -0.22
C PHE A 53 -18.63 -21.29 1.22
N HIS A 54 -19.56 -21.12 2.15
CA HIS A 54 -19.44 -21.66 3.50
C HIS A 54 -19.24 -23.18 3.49
N LYS A 55 -20.09 -23.90 2.76
CA LYS A 55 -19.99 -25.34 2.61
C LYS A 55 -18.65 -25.76 1.99
N LEU A 56 -18.20 -25.04 0.95
CA LEU A 56 -16.90 -25.29 0.31
C LEU A 56 -15.75 -25.17 1.32
N ILE A 57 -15.74 -24.14 2.18
CA ILE A 57 -14.70 -23.97 3.20
C ILE A 57 -14.77 -25.07 4.26
N GLU A 58 -15.97 -25.41 4.73
CA GLU A 58 -16.19 -26.47 5.72
C GLU A 58 -15.69 -27.83 5.23
N GLU A 59 -15.96 -28.19 3.96
CA GLU A 59 -15.52 -29.42 3.33
C GLU A 59 -13.98 -29.55 3.25
N GLN A 60 -13.26 -28.42 3.23
CA GLN A 60 -11.79 -28.46 3.25
C GLN A 60 -11.24 -29.02 4.56
N LYS A 61 -11.97 -28.93 5.67
CA LYS A 61 -11.49 -29.30 7.02
C LYS A 61 -10.07 -28.75 7.27
N ALA A 62 -9.89 -27.47 6.96
CA ALA A 62 -8.60 -26.82 7.11
C ALA A 62 -8.30 -26.57 8.60
N ASP A 63 -7.03 -26.70 9.00
CA ASP A 63 -6.63 -26.35 10.36
C ASP A 63 -6.65 -24.84 10.57
N LEU A 64 -6.32 -24.06 9.55
CA LEU A 64 -6.19 -22.61 9.64
C LEU A 64 -6.57 -21.93 8.33
N LEU A 65 -7.19 -20.75 8.41
CA LEU A 65 -7.37 -19.85 7.27
C LEU A 65 -6.28 -18.77 7.29
N VAL A 66 -5.52 -18.65 6.22
CA VAL A 66 -4.50 -17.60 6.06
C VAL A 66 -5.04 -16.54 5.10
N VAL A 67 -5.18 -15.32 5.59
CA VAL A 67 -5.71 -14.19 4.82
C VAL A 67 -4.58 -13.19 4.52
N VAL A 68 -4.47 -12.77 3.27
CA VAL A 68 -3.47 -11.80 2.82
C VAL A 68 -4.12 -10.83 1.83
N ALA A 69 -4.18 -9.55 2.17
CA ALA A 69 -4.66 -8.47 1.30
C ALA A 69 -5.96 -8.84 0.53
N PHE A 70 -6.93 -9.40 1.23
CA PHE A 70 -8.17 -9.89 0.66
C PHE A 70 -9.38 -9.06 1.10
N ARG A 71 -10.57 -9.39 0.62
CA ARG A 71 -11.84 -8.82 1.08
C ARG A 71 -12.05 -9.14 2.57
N ILE A 72 -12.82 -8.32 3.27
CA ILE A 72 -13.21 -8.59 4.67
C ILE A 72 -13.89 -9.97 4.71
N LEU A 73 -13.30 -10.87 5.47
CA LEU A 73 -13.79 -12.23 5.62
C LEU A 73 -14.92 -12.23 6.65
N PRO A 74 -16.11 -12.80 6.33
CA PRO A 74 -17.19 -12.93 7.32
C PRO A 74 -16.73 -13.71 8.54
N ALA A 75 -17.04 -13.21 9.75
CA ALA A 75 -16.67 -13.86 11.00
C ALA A 75 -17.23 -15.29 11.13
N THR A 76 -18.33 -15.58 10.43
CA THR A 76 -18.95 -16.92 10.36
C THR A 76 -18.05 -17.98 9.70
N LEU A 77 -17.00 -17.58 9.00
CA LEU A 77 -16.04 -18.51 8.38
C LEU A 77 -14.92 -18.94 9.35
N PHE A 78 -14.63 -18.14 10.38
CA PHE A 78 -13.52 -18.43 11.29
C PHE A 78 -13.68 -19.76 12.04
N PRO A 79 -14.88 -20.12 12.56
CA PRO A 79 -15.08 -21.39 13.26
C PRO A 79 -15.02 -22.63 12.35
N LEU A 80 -15.01 -22.44 11.02
CA LEU A 80 -14.91 -23.56 10.07
C LEU A 80 -13.49 -24.17 9.98
N SER A 81 -12.53 -23.55 10.66
CA SER A 81 -11.18 -24.07 10.81
C SER A 81 -10.82 -24.19 12.30
N ARG A 82 -10.04 -25.22 12.65
CA ARG A 82 -9.72 -25.58 14.02
C ARG A 82 -9.01 -24.47 14.81
N MET A 83 -8.13 -23.71 14.14
CA MET A 83 -7.33 -22.63 14.73
C MET A 83 -7.82 -21.24 14.30
N GLY A 84 -9.00 -21.13 13.67
CA GLY A 84 -9.54 -19.86 13.20
C GLY A 84 -8.83 -19.32 11.96
N ALA A 85 -8.66 -18.00 11.94
CA ALA A 85 -8.08 -17.30 10.79
C ALA A 85 -6.97 -16.32 11.25
N VAL A 86 -5.91 -16.20 10.46
CA VAL A 86 -4.83 -15.24 10.66
C VAL A 86 -4.68 -14.33 9.46
N ASN A 87 -4.23 -13.10 9.71
CA ASN A 87 -3.93 -12.15 8.65
C ASN A 87 -2.50 -11.64 8.76
N ILE A 88 -1.94 -11.23 7.62
CA ILE A 88 -0.70 -10.47 7.50
C ILE A 88 -1.07 -9.01 7.30
N HIS A 89 -0.70 -8.14 8.22
CA HIS A 89 -0.97 -6.71 8.15
C HIS A 89 0.32 -5.90 8.03
N GLY A 90 0.34 -4.92 7.12
CA GLY A 90 1.53 -4.13 6.77
C GLY A 90 1.77 -2.94 7.69
N SER A 91 1.59 -3.10 8.99
CA SER A 91 1.98 -2.14 10.02
C SER A 91 2.30 -2.82 11.34
N LEU A 92 2.78 -2.06 12.31
CA LEU A 92 2.87 -2.46 13.71
C LEU A 92 1.53 -2.17 14.40
N LEU A 93 0.61 -3.13 14.39
CA LEU A 93 -0.68 -2.99 15.10
C LEU A 93 -0.44 -2.68 16.59
N PRO A 94 -1.26 -1.81 17.20
CA PRO A 94 -2.56 -1.31 16.74
C PRO A 94 -2.52 -0.09 15.81
N LYS A 95 -1.34 0.43 15.43
CA LYS A 95 -1.25 1.56 14.49
C LYS A 95 -1.66 1.13 13.09
N TYR A 96 -2.34 2.05 12.38
CA TYR A 96 -2.69 1.90 10.97
C TYR A 96 -3.62 0.71 10.66
N ARG A 97 -4.69 0.52 11.44
CA ARG A 97 -5.76 -0.43 11.09
C ARG A 97 -6.48 0.01 9.84
N GLY A 98 -6.70 -0.90 8.91
CA GLY A 98 -7.47 -0.64 7.69
C GLY A 98 -6.75 -0.98 6.39
N ALA A 99 -7.17 -0.33 5.30
CA ALA A 99 -6.89 -0.80 3.95
C ALA A 99 -5.54 -0.35 3.36
N ALA A 100 -4.89 0.69 3.92
CA ALA A 100 -3.68 1.29 3.34
C ALA A 100 -2.58 1.60 4.38
N PRO A 101 -2.22 0.65 5.27
CA PRO A 101 -1.30 0.91 6.38
C PRO A 101 0.08 1.39 5.91
N ILE A 102 0.63 0.79 4.87
CA ILE A 102 1.96 1.10 4.34
C ILE A 102 2.01 2.53 3.79
N GLN A 103 1.00 2.87 2.98
CA GLN A 103 0.91 4.19 2.35
C GLN A 103 0.79 5.30 3.39
N TRP A 104 -0.07 5.11 4.39
CA TRP A 104 -0.26 6.11 5.43
C TRP A 104 0.94 6.25 6.35
N ALA A 105 1.64 5.17 6.69
CA ALA A 105 2.88 5.25 7.48
C ALA A 105 3.94 6.11 6.76
N VAL A 106 4.13 5.90 5.46
CA VAL A 106 5.07 6.69 4.65
C VAL A 106 4.59 8.14 4.48
N ALA A 107 3.30 8.34 4.16
CA ALA A 107 2.73 9.68 3.93
C ALA A 107 2.72 10.55 5.19
N ASN A 108 2.61 9.95 6.36
CA ASN A 108 2.71 10.63 7.65
C ASN A 108 4.15 10.92 8.07
N GLY A 109 5.14 10.39 7.35
CA GLY A 109 6.56 10.62 7.64
C GLY A 109 7.10 9.77 8.79
N ASP A 110 6.47 8.64 9.10
CA ASP A 110 7.01 7.72 10.10
C ASP A 110 8.40 7.23 9.67
N SER A 111 9.30 7.10 10.63
CA SER A 111 10.64 6.56 10.42
C SER A 111 10.72 5.04 10.59
N GLU A 112 9.67 4.43 11.15
CA GLU A 112 9.59 2.99 11.44
C GLU A 112 8.19 2.47 11.11
N THR A 113 8.13 1.24 10.62
CA THR A 113 6.92 0.44 10.43
C THR A 113 7.23 -1.04 10.63
N GLY A 114 6.37 -1.92 10.17
CA GLY A 114 6.62 -3.36 10.26
C GLY A 114 5.48 -4.18 9.68
N VAL A 115 5.50 -5.45 10.08
CA VAL A 115 4.46 -6.42 9.73
C VAL A 115 3.94 -7.06 11.01
N THR A 116 2.63 -7.27 11.06
CA THR A 116 1.96 -7.96 12.15
C THR A 116 1.23 -9.20 11.62
N ILE A 117 1.45 -10.35 12.25
CA ILE A 117 0.60 -11.54 12.10
C ILE A 117 -0.35 -11.54 13.29
N PHE A 118 -1.66 -11.59 13.03
CA PHE A 118 -2.67 -11.53 14.08
C PHE A 118 -3.85 -12.45 13.76
N GLN A 119 -4.58 -12.87 14.79
CA GLN A 119 -5.81 -13.63 14.66
C GLN A 119 -6.94 -12.70 14.21
N LEU A 120 -7.76 -13.15 13.26
CA LEU A 120 -8.95 -12.40 12.86
C LEU A 120 -10.06 -12.55 13.90
N ASP A 121 -10.75 -11.46 14.16
CA ASP A 121 -12.01 -11.42 14.89
C ASP A 121 -13.10 -10.70 14.09
N ALA A 122 -14.20 -10.32 14.72
CA ALA A 122 -15.33 -9.67 14.04
C ALA A 122 -15.05 -8.22 13.63
N GLU A 123 -14.05 -7.57 14.23
CA GLU A 123 -13.69 -6.18 13.95
C GLU A 123 -12.46 -6.12 13.02
N VAL A 124 -12.35 -5.01 12.27
CA VAL A 124 -11.26 -4.86 11.29
C VAL A 124 -9.93 -4.64 12.02
N ASP A 125 -8.97 -5.55 11.77
CA ASP A 125 -7.59 -5.50 12.27
C ASP A 125 -7.48 -5.34 13.79
N HIS A 126 -8.44 -5.90 14.51
CA HIS A 126 -8.60 -5.73 15.96
C HIS A 126 -8.04 -6.91 16.78
N GLY A 127 -8.02 -8.10 16.21
CA GLY A 127 -7.73 -9.35 16.90
C GLY A 127 -6.33 -9.46 17.51
N LYS A 128 -6.08 -10.54 18.22
CA LYS A 128 -4.85 -10.75 19.04
C LYS A 128 -3.61 -10.90 18.15
N ILE A 129 -2.54 -10.21 18.53
CA ILE A 129 -1.25 -10.28 17.86
C ILE A 129 -0.57 -11.62 18.19
N LEU A 130 -0.09 -12.31 17.15
CA LEU A 130 0.71 -13.52 17.26
C LEU A 130 2.20 -13.22 17.15
N ALA A 131 2.58 -12.37 16.19
CA ALA A 131 3.96 -11.94 15.99
C ALA A 131 4.03 -10.57 15.31
N GLN A 132 5.10 -9.84 15.60
CA GLN A 132 5.43 -8.57 14.93
C GLN A 132 6.90 -8.53 14.60
N GLU A 133 7.21 -7.90 13.47
CA GLU A 133 8.58 -7.59 13.07
C GLU A 133 8.65 -6.17 12.55
N LYS A 134 9.57 -5.37 13.10
CA LYS A 134 9.72 -3.96 12.78
C LYS A 134 10.86 -3.71 11.81
N THR A 135 10.76 -2.61 11.08
CA THR A 135 11.78 -2.15 10.14
C THR A 135 11.73 -0.64 9.99
N ALA A 136 12.89 -0.02 9.69
CA ALA A 136 12.95 1.39 9.36
C ALA A 136 12.29 1.67 7.99
N ILE A 137 11.75 2.87 7.83
CA ILE A 137 11.35 3.42 6.53
C ILE A 137 12.47 4.31 6.02
N GLY A 138 12.98 4.03 4.83
CA GLY A 138 14.02 4.87 4.21
C GLY A 138 13.50 6.29 3.93
N PRO A 139 14.37 7.32 4.03
CA PRO A 139 13.95 8.72 3.86
C PRO A 139 13.38 9.02 2.47
N GLU A 140 13.83 8.32 1.43
CA GLU A 140 13.37 8.45 0.06
C GLU A 140 12.55 7.25 -0.42
N GLU A 141 12.32 6.27 0.47
CA GLU A 141 11.60 5.03 0.13
C GLU A 141 10.14 5.32 -0.15
N THR A 142 9.65 4.88 -1.30
CA THR A 142 8.23 4.96 -1.67
C THR A 142 7.42 3.85 -1.00
N ALA A 143 6.13 4.04 -0.87
CA ALA A 143 5.24 3.00 -0.36
C ALA A 143 5.25 1.73 -1.23
N GLY A 144 5.49 1.85 -2.54
CA GLY A 144 5.63 0.70 -3.43
C GLY A 144 6.90 -0.11 -3.15
N GLU A 145 8.03 0.54 -2.91
CA GLU A 145 9.30 -0.10 -2.55
C GLU A 145 9.18 -0.75 -1.16
N LEU A 146 8.62 -0.04 -0.19
CA LEU A 146 8.36 -0.55 1.15
C LEU A 146 7.41 -1.76 1.13
N PHE A 147 6.34 -1.72 0.31
CA PHE A 147 5.42 -2.85 0.14
C PHE A 147 6.14 -4.11 -0.35
N ALA A 148 7.04 -3.98 -1.32
CA ALA A 148 7.81 -5.12 -1.83
C ALA A 148 8.68 -5.73 -0.71
N ARG A 149 9.35 -4.91 0.08
CA ARG A 149 10.19 -5.33 1.21
C ARG A 149 9.38 -5.96 2.35
N LEU A 150 8.26 -5.34 2.74
CA LEU A 150 7.36 -5.86 3.76
C LEU A 150 6.68 -7.16 3.34
N SER A 151 6.44 -7.37 2.03
CA SER A 151 5.88 -8.63 1.52
C SER A 151 6.81 -9.82 1.76
N VAL A 152 8.13 -9.63 1.61
CA VAL A 152 9.14 -10.66 1.91
C VAL A 152 9.20 -10.91 3.42
N MET A 153 9.29 -9.85 4.22
CA MET A 153 9.31 -9.92 5.68
C MET A 153 8.07 -10.62 6.23
N GLY A 154 6.87 -10.23 5.74
CA GLY A 154 5.60 -10.81 6.16
C GLY A 154 5.47 -12.29 5.83
N ARG A 155 5.98 -12.72 4.66
CA ARG A 155 6.08 -14.13 4.31
C ARG A 155 6.91 -14.91 5.32
N ASP A 156 8.09 -14.42 5.65
CA ASP A 156 9.02 -15.12 6.54
C ASP A 156 8.51 -15.13 7.98
N LEU A 157 7.93 -14.02 8.43
CA LEU A 157 7.26 -13.92 9.73
C LEU A 157 6.06 -14.89 9.82
N LEU A 158 5.24 -14.97 8.76
CA LEU A 158 4.12 -15.90 8.72
C LEU A 158 4.59 -17.35 8.90
N LEU A 159 5.60 -17.80 8.14
CA LEU A 159 6.08 -19.17 8.22
C LEU A 159 6.58 -19.53 9.62
N ARG A 160 7.29 -18.62 10.29
CA ARG A 160 7.72 -18.78 11.69
C ARG A 160 6.52 -18.87 12.62
N THR A 161 5.56 -17.95 12.47
CA THR A 161 4.35 -17.92 13.30
C THR A 161 3.50 -19.17 13.14
N LEU A 162 3.38 -19.73 11.92
CA LEU A 162 2.65 -20.96 11.69
C LEU A 162 3.32 -22.14 12.39
N LYS A 163 4.64 -22.22 12.37
CA LYS A 163 5.39 -23.24 13.13
C LYS A 163 5.15 -23.10 14.63
N ASP A 164 5.17 -21.88 15.16
CA ASP A 164 4.92 -21.62 16.57
C ASP A 164 3.47 -21.99 16.99
N LEU A 165 2.51 -21.76 16.09
CA LEU A 165 1.12 -22.20 16.29
C LEU A 165 0.99 -23.73 16.30
N GLU A 166 1.66 -24.43 15.37
CA GLU A 166 1.65 -25.90 15.30
C GLU A 166 2.26 -26.55 16.54
N THR A 167 3.31 -25.95 17.10
CA THR A 167 4.02 -26.44 18.30
C THR A 167 3.40 -25.95 19.60
N GLY A 168 2.38 -25.11 19.54
CA GLY A 168 1.73 -24.53 20.73
C GLY A 168 2.56 -23.49 21.49
N ILE A 169 3.63 -22.97 20.87
CA ILE A 169 4.51 -21.94 21.46
C ILE A 169 3.93 -20.54 21.28
N ALA A 170 3.13 -20.31 20.24
CA ALA A 170 2.53 -19.01 19.96
C ALA A 170 1.58 -18.57 21.07
N VAL A 171 1.86 -17.44 21.70
CA VAL A 171 1.02 -16.83 22.74
C VAL A 171 0.36 -15.58 22.15
N PRO A 172 -0.95 -15.62 21.84
CA PRO A 172 -1.67 -14.46 21.36
C PRO A 172 -1.70 -13.33 22.39
N LYS A 173 -1.38 -12.11 22.00
CA LYS A 173 -1.37 -10.91 22.84
C LYS A 173 -2.48 -9.96 22.43
N GLU A 174 -3.23 -9.42 23.40
CA GLU A 174 -4.20 -8.36 23.13
C GLU A 174 -3.51 -7.13 22.57
N GLN A 175 -4.20 -6.43 21.67
CA GLN A 175 -3.73 -5.12 21.21
C GLN A 175 -4.04 -4.05 22.25
N ASP A 176 -3.19 -3.04 22.38
CA ASP A 176 -3.50 -1.83 23.13
C ASP A 176 -4.40 -0.91 22.28
N HIS A 177 -5.71 -1.08 22.41
CA HIS A 177 -6.70 -0.40 21.60
C HIS A 177 -6.70 1.12 21.74
N LEU A 178 -6.16 1.67 22.85
CA LEU A 178 -6.05 3.11 23.05
C LEU A 178 -5.05 3.77 22.07
N HIS A 179 -4.10 3.00 21.57
CA HIS A 179 -3.09 3.46 20.60
C HIS A 179 -3.44 3.12 19.16
N ALA A 180 -4.66 2.65 18.89
CA ALA A 180 -5.09 2.34 17.54
C ALA A 180 -5.23 3.60 16.68
N THR A 181 -4.67 3.55 15.47
CA THR A 181 -4.84 4.62 14.47
C THR A 181 -5.40 4.05 13.17
N PRO A 182 -6.23 4.83 12.42
CA PRO A 182 -6.82 4.35 11.18
C PRO A 182 -5.87 4.49 9.99
N ALA A 183 -6.02 3.59 9.01
CA ALA A 183 -5.42 3.66 7.69
C ALA A 183 -6.49 3.44 6.62
N PRO A 184 -7.33 4.45 6.34
CA PRO A 184 -8.45 4.32 5.43
C PRO A 184 -7.99 4.01 4.01
N LYS A 185 -8.90 3.44 3.22
CA LYS A 185 -8.67 3.18 1.80
C LYS A 185 -8.41 4.49 1.07
N LEU A 186 -7.31 4.52 0.30
CA LEU A 186 -6.94 5.68 -0.50
C LEU A 186 -7.90 5.89 -1.68
N LYS A 187 -8.20 7.15 -1.94
CA LYS A 187 -8.98 7.64 -3.08
C LYS A 187 -8.07 8.48 -3.98
N LYS A 188 -8.53 8.78 -5.20
CA LYS A 188 -7.76 9.61 -6.13
C LYS A 188 -7.52 11.02 -5.58
N GLU A 189 -8.50 11.55 -4.87
CA GLU A 189 -8.51 12.89 -4.28
C GLU A 189 -7.41 13.06 -3.21
N ASP A 190 -7.03 11.97 -2.52
CA ASP A 190 -5.94 12.01 -1.53
C ASP A 190 -4.60 12.39 -2.15
N GLY A 191 -4.44 12.15 -3.46
CA GLY A 191 -3.25 12.53 -4.22
C GLY A 191 -3.21 14.01 -4.65
N ALA A 192 -4.26 14.79 -4.44
CA ALA A 192 -4.25 16.21 -4.77
C ALA A 192 -3.24 16.96 -3.88
N ILE A 193 -2.37 17.76 -4.50
CA ILE A 193 -1.34 18.52 -3.78
C ILE A 193 -1.91 19.85 -3.34
N ASP A 194 -1.84 20.13 -2.04
CA ASP A 194 -2.02 21.48 -1.47
C ASP A 194 -0.64 22.09 -1.23
N TRP A 195 -0.22 22.97 -2.11
CA TRP A 195 1.08 23.64 -2.05
C TRP A 195 1.29 24.53 -0.82
N LYS A 196 0.23 24.82 -0.05
CA LYS A 196 0.33 25.55 1.23
C LYS A 196 0.96 24.72 2.34
N LEU A 197 1.00 23.40 2.19
CA LEU A 197 1.68 22.50 3.11
C LEU A 197 3.20 22.64 2.97
N SER A 198 3.96 22.24 4.01
CA SER A 198 5.42 22.27 3.94
C SER A 198 5.98 21.26 2.93
N ALA A 199 7.14 21.55 2.37
CA ALA A 199 7.84 20.65 1.43
C ALA A 199 8.06 19.25 2.02
N THR A 200 8.35 19.14 3.33
CA THR A 200 8.50 17.85 4.00
C THR A 200 7.21 17.04 4.02
N VAL A 201 6.07 17.67 4.33
CA VAL A 201 4.76 17.01 4.30
C VAL A 201 4.42 16.55 2.89
N LEU A 202 4.63 17.40 1.89
CA LEU A 202 4.38 17.09 0.49
C LEU A 202 5.29 15.96 -0.02
N HIS A 203 6.57 15.97 0.33
CA HIS A 203 7.51 14.91 0.01
C HIS A 203 7.06 13.56 0.57
N ASN A 204 6.65 13.52 1.84
CA ASN A 204 6.14 12.30 2.47
C ASN A 204 4.87 11.79 1.76
N ARG A 205 3.95 12.68 1.37
CA ARG A 205 2.77 12.31 0.58
C ARG A 205 3.13 11.79 -0.81
N ILE A 206 4.07 12.43 -1.52
CA ILE A 206 4.53 12.00 -2.85
C ILE A 206 5.07 10.57 -2.78
N ARG A 207 5.97 10.27 -1.85
CA ARG A 207 6.53 8.94 -1.70
C ARG A 207 5.51 7.93 -1.12
N GLY A 208 4.64 8.37 -0.20
CA GLY A 208 3.61 7.53 0.43
C GLY A 208 2.50 7.12 -0.53
N PHE A 209 2.15 7.98 -1.48
CA PHE A 209 1.10 7.70 -2.46
C PHE A 209 1.64 7.18 -3.80
N ASN A 210 2.91 6.85 -3.88
CA ASN A 210 3.51 6.20 -5.03
C ASN A 210 3.55 4.66 -4.79
N PRO A 211 2.96 3.82 -5.65
CA PRO A 211 2.47 4.11 -7.01
C PRO A 211 0.97 4.51 -7.11
N TYR A 212 0.23 4.56 -6.03
CA TYR A 212 -1.21 4.89 -6.03
C TYR A 212 -1.59 5.65 -4.76
N PRO A 213 -2.41 6.71 -4.88
CA PRO A 213 -3.05 7.26 -6.09
C PRO A 213 -2.15 8.11 -6.98
N LEU A 214 -0.90 8.37 -6.61
CA LEU A 214 0.05 9.35 -7.10
C LEU A 214 -0.35 10.78 -6.76
N CYS A 215 0.60 11.54 -6.24
CA CYS A 215 0.38 12.96 -6.03
C CYS A 215 0.31 13.69 -7.37
N HIS A 216 -0.65 14.61 -7.47
CA HIS A 216 -0.89 15.37 -8.68
C HIS A 216 -1.33 16.79 -8.39
N THR A 217 -1.08 17.67 -9.33
CA THR A 217 -1.44 19.09 -9.30
C THR A 217 -1.87 19.52 -10.69
N THR A 218 -2.60 20.64 -10.78
CA THR A 218 -3.07 21.18 -12.06
C THR A 218 -2.33 22.46 -12.38
N GLU A 219 -1.80 22.56 -13.58
CA GLU A 219 -1.25 23.81 -14.09
C GLU A 219 -2.41 24.79 -14.39
N LYS A 220 -2.32 26.01 -13.83
CA LYS A 220 -3.48 26.93 -13.75
C LYS A 220 -3.92 27.51 -15.09
N GLU A 221 -3.01 27.73 -16.01
CA GLU A 221 -3.33 28.35 -17.32
C GLU A 221 -3.89 27.33 -18.30
N SER A 222 -3.23 26.17 -18.42
CA SER A 222 -3.62 25.15 -19.39
C SER A 222 -4.62 24.13 -18.86
N GLY A 223 -4.82 24.05 -17.56
CA GLY A 223 -5.64 23.03 -16.91
C GLY A 223 -5.05 21.62 -16.97
N ARG A 224 -3.78 21.48 -17.39
CA ARG A 224 -3.12 20.18 -17.52
C ARG A 224 -2.72 19.63 -16.16
N VAL A 225 -2.94 18.32 -15.98
CA VAL A 225 -2.57 17.63 -14.74
C VAL A 225 -1.13 17.13 -14.83
N LEU A 226 -0.33 17.51 -13.83
CA LEU A 226 1.02 17.01 -13.59
C LEU A 226 1.01 16.03 -12.44
N ARG A 227 1.48 14.80 -12.66
CA ARG A 227 1.72 13.82 -11.62
C ARG A 227 3.17 13.88 -11.20
N ILE A 228 3.42 13.87 -9.89
CA ILE A 228 4.77 13.88 -9.31
C ILE A 228 5.06 12.51 -8.74
N HIS A 229 6.03 11.83 -9.33
CA HIS A 229 6.43 10.48 -8.92
C HIS A 229 7.52 10.50 -7.86
N ARG A 230 8.50 11.43 -8.03
CA ARG A 230 9.59 11.63 -7.07
C ARG A 230 9.95 13.11 -6.99
N ALA A 231 10.22 13.54 -5.77
CA ALA A 231 10.72 14.88 -5.48
C ALA A 231 11.70 14.80 -4.30
N SER A 232 12.50 15.80 -4.09
CA SER A 232 13.32 15.95 -2.88
C SER A 232 13.04 17.31 -2.22
N VAL A 233 13.20 17.33 -0.89
CA VAL A 233 13.02 18.57 -0.13
C VAL A 233 14.24 19.48 -0.31
N VAL A 234 13.99 20.74 -0.62
CA VAL A 234 14.98 21.81 -0.51
C VAL A 234 14.56 22.72 0.65
N ALA A 235 15.36 22.67 1.71
CA ALA A 235 15.12 23.48 2.91
C ALA A 235 15.44 24.95 2.68
N GLY A 236 14.86 25.79 3.52
CA GLY A 236 15.03 27.25 3.47
C GLY A 236 13.74 27.95 3.03
N GLU A 237 13.81 29.27 2.97
CA GLU A 237 12.67 30.08 2.53
C GLU A 237 12.47 29.95 1.02
N ALA A 238 11.24 29.71 0.61
CA ALA A 238 10.91 29.62 -0.81
C ALA A 238 10.95 31.04 -1.43
N PRO A 239 11.55 31.17 -2.62
CA PRO A 239 11.71 32.49 -3.24
C PRO A 239 10.42 33.05 -3.86
N THR A 240 9.40 32.19 -4.00
CA THR A 240 8.12 32.52 -4.66
C THR A 240 6.93 32.03 -3.83
N GLU A 241 5.73 32.42 -4.22
CA GLU A 241 4.49 31.93 -3.61
C GLU A 241 4.34 30.40 -3.77
N PRO A 242 3.63 29.71 -2.84
CA PRO A 242 3.35 28.29 -2.96
C PRO A 242 2.68 27.93 -4.29
N GLY A 243 3.19 26.86 -4.92
CA GLY A 243 2.72 26.36 -6.21
C GLY A 243 3.39 27.01 -7.43
N VAL A 244 4.33 27.92 -7.25
CA VAL A 244 5.06 28.55 -8.37
C VAL A 244 6.33 27.76 -8.69
N LEU A 245 6.49 27.41 -9.97
CA LEU A 245 7.70 26.77 -10.51
C LEU A 245 8.80 27.81 -10.72
N TYR A 246 9.98 27.51 -10.27
CA TYR A 246 11.20 28.28 -10.52
C TYR A 246 12.39 27.34 -10.74
N LEU A 247 13.51 27.89 -11.20
CA LEU A 247 14.75 27.14 -11.43
C LEU A 247 15.82 27.56 -10.40
N ASP A 248 16.58 26.60 -9.89
CA ASP A 248 17.77 26.92 -9.10
C ASP A 248 18.95 27.31 -10.02
N ALA A 249 20.08 27.70 -9.42
CA ALA A 249 21.29 28.10 -10.16
C ALA A 249 21.81 26.98 -11.09
N ALA A 250 21.49 25.73 -10.81
CA ALA A 250 21.86 24.56 -11.63
C ALA A 250 20.75 24.17 -12.61
N GLN A 251 19.74 25.01 -12.80
CA GLN A 251 18.60 24.80 -13.71
C GLN A 251 17.72 23.60 -13.35
N HIS A 252 17.70 23.19 -12.08
CA HIS A 252 16.75 22.18 -11.63
C HIS A 252 15.38 22.80 -11.37
N PRO A 253 14.27 22.09 -11.71
CA PRO A 253 12.93 22.57 -11.42
C PRO A 253 12.56 22.40 -9.95
N LEU A 254 12.13 23.51 -9.35
CA LEU A 254 11.59 23.55 -8.00
C LEU A 254 10.19 24.16 -8.01
N ILE A 255 9.32 23.66 -7.14
CA ILE A 255 8.04 24.31 -6.84
C ILE A 255 8.06 24.73 -5.38
N SER A 256 7.74 26.01 -5.14
CA SER A 256 7.61 26.56 -3.80
C SER A 256 6.46 25.88 -3.03
N ALA A 257 6.68 25.61 -1.77
CA ALA A 257 5.70 25.08 -0.83
C ALA A 257 5.44 26.09 0.30
N GLY A 258 4.52 25.80 1.20
CA GLY A 258 4.23 26.67 2.35
C GLY A 258 5.43 26.88 3.28
N ASN A 259 6.37 25.95 3.29
CA ASN A 259 7.69 26.08 3.91
C ASN A 259 8.67 25.19 3.14
N GLY A 260 9.73 25.78 2.59
CA GLY A 260 10.69 25.11 1.72
C GLY A 260 10.18 24.94 0.28
N SER A 261 10.89 24.16 -0.49
CA SER A 261 10.54 23.87 -1.88
C SER A 261 10.72 22.39 -2.20
N LEU A 262 10.03 21.92 -3.23
CA LEU A 262 10.20 20.58 -3.77
C LEU A 262 10.96 20.63 -5.09
N ARG A 263 12.13 20.02 -5.15
CA ARG A 263 12.82 19.73 -6.41
C ARG A 263 12.14 18.54 -7.09
N LEU A 264 11.69 18.73 -8.32
CA LEU A 264 11.06 17.69 -9.11
C LEU A 264 12.12 16.75 -9.68
N LEU A 265 12.05 15.46 -9.36
CA LEU A 265 12.98 14.44 -9.85
C LEU A 265 12.37 13.63 -10.98
N GLU A 266 11.14 13.15 -10.82
CA GLU A 266 10.41 12.37 -11.80
C GLU A 266 8.96 12.82 -11.85
N VAL A 267 8.49 13.22 -13.02
CA VAL A 267 7.15 13.76 -13.23
C VAL A 267 6.50 13.18 -14.49
N GLN A 268 5.19 13.40 -14.60
CA GLN A 268 4.42 12.90 -15.73
C GLN A 268 3.23 13.81 -16.03
N TRP A 269 3.19 14.41 -17.20
CA TRP A 269 1.95 14.98 -17.71
C TRP A 269 0.92 13.88 -17.94
N GLU A 270 -0.34 14.15 -17.64
CA GLU A 270 -1.41 13.19 -17.93
C GLU A 270 -1.41 12.74 -19.39
N GLY A 271 -1.51 11.43 -19.61
CA GLY A 271 -1.47 10.81 -20.94
C GLY A 271 -0.10 10.77 -21.63
N LYS A 272 0.98 11.20 -20.95
CA LYS A 272 2.35 11.18 -21.48
C LYS A 272 3.23 10.19 -20.69
N PRO A 273 4.41 9.81 -21.22
CA PRO A 273 5.40 9.05 -20.45
C PRO A 273 5.92 9.83 -19.26
N LYS A 274 6.47 9.09 -18.27
CA LYS A 274 7.26 9.67 -17.19
C LYS A 274 8.57 10.23 -17.74
N ILE A 275 9.01 11.37 -17.21
CA ILE A 275 10.24 12.07 -17.60
C ILE A 275 10.95 12.59 -16.36
N SER A 276 12.25 12.88 -16.49
CA SER A 276 13.01 13.56 -15.45
C SER A 276 12.51 15.00 -15.27
N GLY A 277 12.77 15.57 -14.08
CA GLY A 277 12.48 16.99 -13.82
C GLY A 277 13.20 17.92 -14.77
N ILE A 278 14.42 17.59 -15.21
CA ILE A 278 15.20 18.36 -16.20
C ILE A 278 14.53 18.28 -17.57
N ASP A 279 14.17 17.11 -18.05
CA ASP A 279 13.47 16.97 -19.33
C ASP A 279 12.10 17.68 -19.31
N PHE A 280 11.47 17.70 -18.15
CA PHE A 280 10.22 18.43 -17.96
C PHE A 280 10.39 19.93 -18.24
N VAL A 281 11.38 20.60 -17.61
CA VAL A 281 11.62 22.03 -17.88
C VAL A 281 12.13 22.31 -19.27
N ASN A 282 12.98 21.45 -19.82
CA ASN A 282 13.46 21.60 -21.21
C ASN A 282 12.30 21.56 -22.22
N GLY A 283 11.23 20.84 -21.89
CA GLY A 283 10.01 20.77 -22.68
C GLY A 283 9.03 21.94 -22.51
N LEU A 284 9.29 22.82 -21.51
CA LEU A 284 8.47 23.99 -21.26
C LEU A 284 9.08 25.22 -22.00
N ARG A 285 8.27 25.91 -22.78
CA ARG A 285 8.67 27.21 -23.35
C ARG A 285 8.53 28.30 -22.26
N GLY A 286 9.65 28.69 -21.66
CA GLY A 286 9.65 29.66 -20.57
C GLY A 286 9.19 29.01 -19.26
N ALA A 287 10.06 28.19 -18.64
CA ALA A 287 9.73 27.38 -17.47
C ALA A 287 9.40 28.18 -16.19
N GLU A 288 9.90 29.39 -16.07
CA GLU A 288 9.66 30.24 -14.90
C GLU A 288 8.25 30.83 -14.89
N GLY A 289 7.63 30.82 -13.70
CA GLY A 289 6.32 31.42 -13.50
C GLY A 289 5.13 30.50 -13.71
N PHE A 290 5.31 29.25 -14.12
CA PHE A 290 4.22 28.28 -14.13
C PHE A 290 3.62 28.14 -12.74
N ARG A 291 2.29 28.16 -12.65
CA ARG A 291 1.55 28.09 -11.39
C ARG A 291 0.72 26.82 -11.32
N PHE A 292 0.84 26.12 -10.22
CA PHE A 292 0.14 24.89 -9.92
C PHE A 292 -0.82 25.07 -8.73
N GLY A 293 -1.98 24.36 -8.77
CA GLY A 293 -2.99 24.43 -7.71
C GLY A 293 -4.05 23.36 -7.79
#